data_b8933e400888e61ab0da3503f472487f
#
_entry.id   b8933e400888e61ab0da3503f472487f
#
_cell.length_a   1.000
_cell.length_b   1.000
_cell.length_c   1.000
_cell.angle_alpha   90.00
_cell.angle_beta   90.00
_cell.angle_gamma   90.00
#
_symmetry.space_group_name_H-M   'P 1'
#
loop_
_entity.id
_entity.type
_entity.pdbx_description
1 polymer ?
#
loop_
_entity_poly.entity_id
_entity_poly.type
_entity_poly.pdbx_seq_one_letter_code
_entity_poly.pdbx_strand_id
1 'polypeptide(L)'
;YQCCDLEPEARKVISALTERLYVGGPMYNSKGDLCGTRRCRASGVFTTSFGNTLTCYLKASAAIRAAGLKDCTMLVCGDDLVVIAESDGVEEDKRALGAFTEAMTRYSAPWG
;
A
#
# COMPACT_ATOMS: atom_id res chain seq x y z
N TYR A 1 5.59 7.15 15.07
CA TYR A 1 6.61 7.62 16.04
C TYR A 1 6.32 9.03 16.55
N GLN A 2 5.58 9.84 15.81
CA GLN A 2 5.25 11.21 16.26
C GLN A 2 4.41 11.24 17.53
N CYS A 3 3.67 10.18 17.81
CA CYS A 3 2.85 10.05 19.01
C CYS A 3 3.63 9.56 20.23
N CYS A 4 4.88 9.18 20.06
CA CYS A 4 5.72 8.68 21.13
C CYS A 4 6.37 9.84 21.89
N ASP A 5 6.53 9.64 23.19
CA ASP A 5 7.22 10.61 24.05
C ASP A 5 8.73 10.36 23.95
N LEU A 6 9.38 11.14 23.11
CA LEU A 6 10.80 10.99 22.79
C LEU A 6 11.58 12.26 23.09
N GLU A 7 12.83 12.08 23.52
CA GLU A 7 13.75 13.20 23.63
C GLU A 7 14.00 13.82 22.24
N PRO A 8 14.28 15.14 22.16
CA PRO A 8 14.46 15.84 20.87
C PRO A 8 15.49 15.17 19.96
N GLU A 9 16.59 14.69 20.51
CA GLU A 9 17.65 14.04 19.75
C GLU A 9 17.17 12.70 19.17
N ALA A 10 16.50 11.88 19.97
CA ALA A 10 15.94 10.61 19.52
C ALA A 10 14.86 10.84 18.45
N ARG A 11 14.01 11.82 18.64
CA ARG A 11 12.95 12.18 17.68
C ARG A 11 13.55 12.56 16.33
N LYS A 12 14.63 13.35 16.34
CA LYS A 12 15.31 13.77 15.13
C LYS A 12 15.91 12.60 14.37
N VAL A 13 16.60 11.69 15.07
CA VAL A 13 17.22 10.50 14.47
C VAL A 13 16.17 9.57 13.90
N ILE A 14 15.12 9.26 14.67
CA ILE A 14 14.05 8.37 14.24
C ILE A 14 13.31 8.94 13.03
N SER A 15 13.02 10.23 13.01
CA SER A 15 12.39 10.89 11.88
C SER A 15 13.24 10.80 10.62
N ALA A 16 14.54 11.03 10.72
CA ALA A 16 15.46 10.94 9.59
C ALA A 16 15.56 9.51 9.05
N LEU A 17 15.65 8.51 9.93
CA LEU A 17 15.71 7.11 9.55
C LEU A 17 14.39 6.64 8.91
N THR A 18 13.26 7.05 9.47
CA THR A 18 11.94 6.73 8.93
C THR A 18 11.79 7.28 7.52
N GLU A 19 12.17 8.53 7.31
CA GLU A 19 12.13 9.16 6.00
C GLU A 19 12.93 8.37 4.97
N ARG A 20 14.16 8.02 5.31
CA ARG A 20 15.08 7.34 4.39
C ARG A 20 14.71 5.88 4.13
N LEU A 21 14.27 5.15 5.14
CA LEU A 21 14.02 3.71 5.04
C LEU A 21 12.60 3.40 4.56
N TYR A 22 11.61 4.15 5.02
CA TYR A 22 10.20 3.82 4.77
C TYR A 22 9.55 4.70 3.70
N VAL A 23 9.84 5.98 3.68
CA VAL A 23 9.23 6.89 2.71
C VAL A 23 9.95 6.83 1.37
N GLY A 24 11.24 7.02 1.37
CA GLY A 24 12.05 6.95 0.16
C GLY A 24 13.37 7.69 0.29
N GLY A 25 14.12 7.68 -0.79
CA GLY A 25 15.40 8.35 -0.83
C GLY A 25 16.31 7.80 -1.92
N PRO A 26 17.58 8.19 -1.94
CA PRO A 26 18.52 7.74 -2.94
C PRO A 26 18.83 6.25 -2.79
N MET A 27 19.10 5.60 -3.91
CA MET A 27 19.50 4.19 -3.96
C MET A 27 20.94 4.10 -4.45
N TYR A 28 21.73 3.30 -3.75
CA TYR A 28 23.15 3.09 -4.05
C TYR A 28 23.39 1.60 -4.31
N ASN A 29 24.33 1.29 -5.21
CA ASN A 29 24.76 -0.10 -5.41
C ASN A 29 25.82 -0.47 -4.35
N SER A 30 26.31 -1.73 -4.41
CA SER A 30 27.32 -2.22 -3.47
C SER A 30 28.66 -1.49 -3.60
N LYS A 31 28.92 -0.79 -4.71
CA LYS A 31 30.11 0.02 -4.93
C LYS A 31 29.98 1.45 -4.43
N GLY A 32 28.78 1.85 -3.95
CA GLY A 32 28.51 3.18 -3.48
C GLY A 32 28.06 4.17 -4.56
N ASP A 33 27.83 3.71 -5.79
CA ASP A 33 27.37 4.56 -6.88
C ASP A 33 25.86 4.81 -6.75
N LEU A 34 25.45 6.06 -7.00
CA LEU A 34 24.05 6.45 -7.00
C LEU A 34 23.33 5.84 -8.20
N CYS A 35 22.31 5.01 -7.95
CA CYS A 35 21.54 4.34 -9.00
C CYS A 35 20.20 5.00 -9.30
N GLY A 36 19.71 5.87 -8.42
CA GLY A 36 18.44 6.54 -8.59
C GLY A 36 17.80 6.91 -7.26
N THR A 37 16.54 7.31 -7.32
CA THR A 37 15.75 7.70 -6.15
C THR A 37 14.55 6.77 -6.02
N ARG A 38 14.34 6.23 -4.83
CA ARG A 38 13.19 5.38 -4.52
C ARG A 38 12.04 6.25 -3.99
N ARG A 39 10.85 6.02 -4.53
CA ARG A 39 9.60 6.67 -4.10
C ARG A 39 8.53 5.67 -3.69
N CYS A 40 8.92 4.42 -3.52
CA CYS A 40 8.02 3.33 -3.16
C CYS A 40 8.61 2.55 -2.00
N ARG A 41 7.87 1.57 -1.53
CA ARG A 41 8.31 0.70 -0.45
C ARG A 41 9.50 -0.14 -0.88
N ALA A 42 10.51 -0.24 -0.03
CA ALA A 42 11.66 -1.13 -0.24
C ALA A 42 11.31 -2.52 0.26
N SER A 43 11.64 -3.53 -0.55
CA SER A 43 11.56 -4.94 -0.10
C SER A 43 12.63 -5.18 0.96
N GLY A 44 12.30 -5.97 1.98
CA GLY A 44 13.23 -6.30 3.05
C GLY A 44 13.32 -5.30 4.19
N VAL A 45 12.59 -4.18 4.11
CA VAL A 45 12.42 -3.30 5.26
C VAL A 45 11.54 -4.01 6.29
N PHE A 46 11.84 -3.86 7.58
CA PHE A 46 11.16 -4.58 8.67
C PHE A 46 9.64 -4.53 8.56
N THR A 47 9.07 -3.39 8.17
CA THR A 47 7.61 -3.19 8.09
C THR A 47 7.01 -3.53 6.72
N THR A 48 7.77 -4.12 5.80
CA THR A 48 7.31 -4.36 4.42
C THR A 48 6.02 -5.18 4.38
N SER A 49 5.99 -6.33 5.06
CA SER A 49 4.80 -7.20 5.06
C SER A 49 3.58 -6.49 5.65
N PHE A 50 3.71 -5.92 6.82
CA PHE A 50 2.64 -5.19 7.48
C PHE A 50 2.20 -3.99 6.64
N GLY A 51 3.16 -3.21 6.17
CA GLY A 51 2.89 -2.02 5.37
C GLY A 51 2.19 -2.34 4.05
N ASN A 52 2.62 -3.40 3.36
CA ASN A 52 1.97 -3.83 2.12
C ASN A 52 0.55 -4.34 2.38
N THR A 53 0.37 -5.10 3.46
CA THR A 53 -0.96 -5.59 3.85
C THR A 53 -1.91 -4.43 4.13
N LEU A 54 -1.49 -3.47 4.92
CA LEU A 54 -2.31 -2.31 5.26
C LEU A 54 -2.62 -1.46 4.03
N THR A 55 -1.64 -1.22 3.18
CA THR A 55 -1.81 -0.47 1.94
C THR A 55 -2.80 -1.17 1.01
N CYS A 56 -2.66 -2.48 0.81
CA CYS A 56 -3.56 -3.28 0.00
C CYS A 56 -4.99 -3.23 0.56
N TYR A 57 -5.13 -3.37 1.87
CA TYR A 57 -6.43 -3.30 2.54
C TYR A 57 -7.11 -1.95 2.32
N LEU A 58 -6.38 -0.85 2.48
CA LEU A 58 -6.94 0.50 2.33
C LEU A 58 -7.37 0.78 0.89
N LYS A 59 -6.55 0.38 -0.08
CA LYS A 59 -6.89 0.51 -1.50
C LYS A 59 -8.13 -0.32 -1.84
N ALA A 60 -8.17 -1.57 -1.39
CA ALA A 60 -9.29 -2.47 -1.64
C ALA A 60 -10.57 -1.96 -1.00
N SER A 61 -10.51 -1.43 0.23
CA SER A 61 -11.66 -0.83 0.92
C SER A 61 -12.24 0.33 0.12
N ALA A 62 -11.38 1.21 -0.40
CA ALA A 62 -11.81 2.32 -1.22
C ALA A 62 -12.41 1.84 -2.56
N ALA A 63 -11.80 0.83 -3.17
CA ALA A 63 -12.31 0.25 -4.42
C ALA A 63 -13.67 -0.45 -4.24
N ILE A 64 -13.88 -1.11 -3.12
CA ILE A 64 -15.16 -1.73 -2.76
C ILE A 64 -16.26 -0.67 -2.67
N ARG A 65 -15.98 0.45 -2.03
CA ARG A 65 -16.94 1.56 -1.96
C ARG A 65 -17.23 2.14 -3.33
N ALA A 66 -16.21 2.33 -4.14
CA ALA A 66 -16.35 2.87 -5.49
C ALA A 66 -17.16 1.94 -6.40
N ALA A 67 -17.00 0.62 -6.23
CA ALA A 67 -17.72 -0.37 -7.01
C ALA A 67 -19.14 -0.66 -6.48
N GLY A 68 -19.45 -0.23 -5.27
CA GLY A 68 -20.75 -0.49 -4.65
C GLY A 68 -20.99 -1.94 -4.28
N LEU A 69 -19.92 -2.70 -4.02
CA LEU A 69 -20.02 -4.09 -3.58
C LEU A 69 -20.61 -4.18 -2.18
N LYS A 70 -21.43 -5.21 -1.95
CA LYS A 70 -22.13 -5.42 -0.68
C LYS A 70 -21.65 -6.67 0.02
N ASP A 71 -21.68 -6.63 1.35
CA ASP A 71 -21.36 -7.76 2.23
C ASP A 71 -20.03 -8.41 1.86
N CYS A 72 -19.00 -7.57 1.79
CA CYS A 72 -17.67 -8.02 1.40
C CYS A 72 -16.87 -8.55 2.57
N THR A 73 -16.15 -9.63 2.32
CA THR A 73 -15.11 -10.15 3.19
C THR A 73 -13.80 -10.09 2.42
N MET A 74 -12.75 -9.61 3.07
CA MET A 74 -11.43 -9.52 2.46
C MET A 74 -10.42 -10.39 3.19
N LEU A 75 -9.57 -11.07 2.43
CA LEU A 75 -8.38 -11.75 2.93
C LEU A 75 -7.17 -11.07 2.29
N VAL A 76 -6.32 -10.49 3.11
CA VAL A 76 -5.18 -9.70 2.65
C VAL A 76 -3.89 -10.22 3.27
N CYS A 77 -2.88 -10.45 2.43
CA CYS A 77 -1.56 -10.86 2.87
C CYS A 77 -0.53 -10.18 1.96
N GLY A 78 0.13 -9.12 2.45
CA GLY A 78 1.01 -8.34 1.60
C GLY A 78 0.28 -7.76 0.40
N ASP A 79 0.75 -8.10 -0.79
CA ASP A 79 0.13 -7.66 -2.06
C ASP A 79 -1.02 -8.56 -2.50
N ASP A 80 -1.19 -9.73 -1.87
CA ASP A 80 -2.22 -10.70 -2.24
C ASP A 80 -3.55 -10.34 -1.60
N LEU A 81 -4.60 -10.39 -2.40
CA LEU A 81 -5.94 -9.99 -2.00
C LEU A 81 -6.98 -10.93 -2.55
N VAL A 82 -7.89 -11.35 -1.68
CA VAL A 82 -9.12 -12.04 -2.08
C VAL A 82 -10.29 -11.26 -1.52
N VAL A 83 -11.26 -10.95 -2.38
CA VAL A 83 -12.51 -10.30 -1.99
C VAL A 83 -13.66 -11.23 -2.30
N ILE A 84 -14.47 -11.48 -1.30
CA ILE A 84 -15.69 -12.29 -1.43
C ILE A 84 -16.85 -11.35 -1.17
N ALA A 85 -17.72 -11.19 -2.16
CA ALA A 85 -18.85 -10.27 -2.10
C ALA A 85 -20.14 -10.98 -2.47
N GLU A 86 -21.26 -10.43 -2.04
CA GLU A 86 -22.56 -10.94 -2.37
C GLU A 86 -22.89 -10.67 -3.85
N SER A 87 -23.47 -11.65 -4.53
CA SER A 87 -23.83 -11.54 -5.93
C SER A 87 -25.18 -10.85 -6.12
N ASP A 88 -25.25 -9.90 -7.06
CA ASP A 88 -26.50 -9.24 -7.45
C ASP A 88 -26.94 -9.65 -8.88
N GLY A 89 -26.43 -10.76 -9.38
CA GLY A 89 -26.68 -11.22 -10.74
C GLY A 89 -25.51 -11.03 -11.68
N VAL A 90 -25.50 -11.74 -12.79
CA VAL A 90 -24.34 -11.83 -13.69
C VAL A 90 -23.94 -10.46 -14.25
N GLU A 91 -24.91 -9.67 -14.73
CA GLU A 91 -24.62 -8.36 -15.32
C GLU A 91 -24.13 -7.35 -14.30
N GLU A 92 -24.74 -7.34 -13.10
CA GLU A 92 -24.32 -6.47 -12.01
C GLU A 92 -22.94 -6.86 -11.51
N ASP A 93 -22.64 -8.15 -11.43
CA ASP A 93 -21.35 -8.65 -11.00
C ASP A 93 -20.25 -8.26 -11.97
N LYS A 94 -20.50 -8.32 -13.28
CA LYS A 94 -19.54 -7.87 -14.30
C LYS A 94 -19.25 -6.39 -14.18
N ARG A 95 -20.26 -5.56 -13.99
CA ARG A 95 -20.08 -4.12 -13.80
C ARG A 95 -19.30 -3.82 -12.53
N ALA A 96 -19.65 -4.48 -11.44
CA ALA A 96 -18.96 -4.31 -10.17
C ALA A 96 -17.49 -4.71 -10.26
N LEU A 97 -17.20 -5.84 -10.92
CA LEU A 97 -15.82 -6.30 -11.13
C LEU A 97 -15.01 -5.30 -11.96
N GLY A 98 -15.60 -4.77 -13.03
CA GLY A 98 -14.97 -3.75 -13.85
C GLY A 98 -14.66 -2.47 -13.06
N ALA A 99 -15.63 -1.99 -12.29
CA ALA A 99 -15.47 -0.80 -11.46
C ALA A 99 -14.42 -1.00 -10.36
N PHE A 100 -14.39 -2.19 -9.75
CA PHE A 100 -13.39 -2.54 -8.74
C PHE A 100 -11.98 -2.55 -9.34
N THR A 101 -11.81 -3.20 -10.48
CA THR A 101 -10.52 -3.28 -11.18
C THR A 101 -10.02 -1.90 -11.58
N GLU A 102 -10.90 -1.06 -12.11
CA GLU A 102 -10.57 0.31 -12.49
C GLU A 102 -10.13 1.13 -11.27
N ALA A 103 -10.85 1.03 -10.17
CA ALA A 103 -10.51 1.74 -8.93
C ALA A 103 -9.16 1.29 -8.38
N MET A 104 -8.90 -0.01 -8.34
CA MET A 104 -7.61 -0.55 -7.89
C MET A 104 -6.46 -0.06 -8.76
N THR A 105 -6.64 -0.04 -10.06
CA THR A 105 -5.66 0.49 -11.01
C THR A 105 -5.38 1.97 -10.76
N ARG A 106 -6.43 2.76 -10.57
CA ARG A 106 -6.33 4.19 -10.30
C ARG A 106 -5.55 4.48 -9.01
N TYR A 107 -5.79 3.70 -7.94
CA TYR A 107 -5.07 3.87 -6.67
C TYR A 107 -3.63 3.39 -6.73
N SER A 108 -3.29 2.59 -7.72
CA SER A 108 -1.93 2.05 -7.90
C SER A 108 -1.10 2.87 -8.90
N ALA A 109 -1.74 3.72 -9.68
CA ALA A 109 -1.04 4.63 -10.59
C ALA A 109 -0.32 5.74 -9.78
N PRO A 110 0.76 6.31 -10.28
CA PRO A 110 1.37 6.14 -11.60
C PRO A 110 2.55 5.18 -11.66
N TRP A 111 2.73 4.34 -10.73
CA TRP A 111 3.88 3.48 -10.80
C TRP A 111 3.68 2.40 -11.86
N GLY A 112 4.56 2.35 -12.70
CA GLY A 112 4.51 1.49 -13.85
C GLY A 112 5.19 0.24 -13.59
#